data_341f683d3d91bd50688ca27964c173af
#
_entry.id   341f683d3d91bd50688ca27964c173af
#
_cell.length_a   1.000
_cell.length_b   1.000
_cell.length_c   1.000
_cell.angle_alpha   90.00
_cell.angle_beta   90.00
_cell.angle_gamma   90.00
#
_symmetry.space_group_name_H-M   'P 1'
#
loop_
_entity.id
_entity.type
_entity.pdbx_description
1 polymer ?
#
loop_
_entity_poly.entity_id
_entity_poly.type
_entity_poly.pdbx_seq_one_letter_code
_entity_poly.pdbx_strand_id
1 'polypeptide(L)'
;MAKSAIAALTAGFEEPFRALGSDAARDRDAVVISWPSVPVEIVRAAGLRAVVARSGAEPTPAADAVLEPGLFPSRLHQLVEAALTGRLAHAAAIVLPRTSDPDYKCFLYLRELLRRRAVGALPP
;
A
#
# COMPACT_ATOMS: atom_id res chain seq x y z
N MET A 1 -5.91 20.42 23.48
CA MET A 1 -4.59 19.88 23.06
C MET A 1 -4.63 18.35 22.90
N ALA A 2 -5.05 17.56 23.88
CA ALA A 2 -5.11 16.09 23.77
C ALA A 2 -6.06 15.57 22.67
N LYS A 3 -7.25 16.18 22.49
CA LYS A 3 -8.18 15.82 21.41
C LYS A 3 -7.61 16.07 20.01
N SER A 4 -6.83 17.14 19.84
CA SER A 4 -6.16 17.45 18.57
C SER A 4 -5.05 16.47 18.22
N ALA A 5 -4.25 16.06 19.22
CA ALA A 5 -3.19 15.07 19.05
C ALA A 5 -3.77 13.68 18.73
N ILE A 6 -4.84 13.28 19.43
CA ILE A 6 -5.54 12.02 19.16
C ILE A 6 -6.16 12.04 17.76
N ALA A 7 -6.82 13.13 17.37
CA ALA A 7 -7.39 13.26 16.02
C ALA A 7 -6.31 13.18 14.94
N ALA A 8 -5.14 13.79 15.14
CA ALA A 8 -4.03 13.70 14.20
C ALA A 8 -3.44 12.29 14.13
N LEU A 9 -3.33 11.58 15.26
CA LEU A 9 -2.91 10.19 15.31
C LEU A 9 -3.93 9.28 14.63
N THR A 10 -5.22 9.47 14.90
CA THR A 10 -6.30 8.69 14.28
C THR A 10 -6.33 8.92 12.75
N ALA A 11 -6.23 10.16 12.30
CA ALA A 11 -6.14 10.48 10.87
C ALA A 11 -4.94 9.82 10.19
N GLY A 12 -3.80 9.70 10.89
CA GLY A 12 -2.63 8.97 10.42
C GLY A 12 -2.84 7.44 10.34
N PHE A 13 -3.84 6.91 11.05
CA PHE A 13 -4.18 5.49 11.02
C PHE A 13 -5.29 5.15 10.01
N GLU A 14 -6.21 6.07 9.74
CA GLU A 14 -7.45 5.76 9.04
C GLU A 14 -7.29 5.54 7.53
N GLU A 15 -6.30 6.18 6.87
CA GLU A 15 -6.14 5.98 5.41
C GLU A 15 -4.72 6.21 4.89
N PRO A 16 -3.85 5.19 4.95
CA PRO A 16 -2.49 5.34 4.42
C PRO A 16 -2.44 5.61 2.91
N PHE A 17 -3.50 5.26 2.17
CA PHE A 17 -3.54 5.40 0.71
C PHE A 17 -4.53 6.45 0.21
N ARG A 18 -5.33 7.09 1.06
CA ARG A 18 -6.33 8.07 0.64
C ARG A 18 -5.73 9.25 -0.12
N ALA A 19 -4.60 9.72 0.36
CA ALA A 19 -3.90 10.85 -0.25
C ALA A 19 -3.09 10.45 -1.49
N LEU A 20 -2.79 9.16 -1.65
CA LEU A 20 -2.06 8.67 -2.83
C LEU A 20 -2.97 8.71 -4.06
N GLY A 21 -2.44 9.23 -5.15
CA GLY A 21 -3.18 9.42 -6.40
C GLY A 21 -3.91 10.76 -6.50
N SER A 22 -3.97 11.55 -5.40
CA SER A 22 -4.54 12.90 -5.44
C SER A 22 -3.55 13.94 -5.98
N ASP A 23 -2.27 13.69 -5.83
CA ASP A 23 -1.16 14.52 -6.32
C ASP A 23 -0.07 13.62 -6.90
N ALA A 24 -0.16 13.36 -8.20
CA ALA A 24 0.76 12.48 -8.91
C ALA A 24 2.22 12.95 -8.88
N ALA A 25 2.47 14.24 -8.79
CA ALA A 25 3.82 14.78 -8.70
C ALA A 25 4.45 14.45 -7.35
N ARG A 26 3.66 14.53 -6.27
CA ARG A 26 4.09 14.20 -4.91
C ARG A 26 4.26 12.71 -4.69
N ASP A 27 3.42 11.89 -5.33
CA ASP A 27 3.45 10.44 -5.15
C ASP A 27 4.67 9.79 -5.81
N ARG A 28 5.36 10.48 -6.72
CA ARG A 28 6.58 9.98 -7.39
C ARG A 28 7.74 9.71 -6.45
N ASP A 29 7.74 10.27 -5.26
CA ASP A 29 8.73 9.98 -4.22
C ASP A 29 8.26 8.94 -3.20
N ALA A 30 7.02 8.45 -3.32
CA ALA A 30 6.45 7.51 -2.38
C ALA A 30 6.88 6.06 -2.67
N VAL A 31 7.42 5.40 -1.67
CA VAL A 31 7.65 3.95 -1.64
C VAL A 31 6.63 3.34 -0.69
N VAL A 32 5.75 2.52 -1.23
CA VAL A 32 4.72 1.82 -0.44
C VAL A 32 5.32 0.52 0.09
N ILE A 33 5.26 0.32 1.39
CA ILE A 33 5.76 -0.88 2.06
C ILE A 33 4.62 -1.62 2.75
N SER A 34 4.57 -2.94 2.60
CA SER A 34 3.48 -3.74 3.15
C SER A 34 3.65 -4.06 4.64
N TRP A 35 4.86 -3.97 5.16
CA TRP A 35 5.16 -4.30 6.55
C TRP A 35 6.37 -3.55 7.09
N PRO A 36 6.38 -3.16 8.37
CA PRO A 36 7.47 -2.40 8.98
C PRO A 36 8.84 -3.09 9.03
N SER A 37 8.95 -4.38 8.68
CA SER A 37 10.24 -5.06 8.56
C SER A 37 11.08 -4.56 7.37
N VAL A 38 10.46 -3.86 6.43
CA VAL A 38 11.21 -3.13 5.40
C VAL A 38 11.93 -1.93 6.06
N PRO A 39 13.25 -1.80 5.90
CA PRO A 39 14.00 -0.74 6.58
C PRO A 39 13.67 0.63 5.99
N VAL A 40 12.82 1.37 6.69
CA VAL A 40 12.36 2.72 6.32
C VAL A 40 13.54 3.70 6.19
N GLU A 41 14.60 3.47 6.96
CA GLU A 41 15.83 4.26 6.96
C GLU A 41 16.50 4.27 5.59
N ILE A 42 16.50 3.14 4.89
CA ILE A 42 17.07 3.03 3.54
C ILE A 42 16.23 3.83 2.55
N VAL A 43 14.91 3.75 2.65
CA VAL A 43 14.00 4.53 1.82
C VAL A 43 14.25 6.03 2.01
N ARG A 44 14.37 6.48 3.25
CA ARG A 44 14.63 7.89 3.59
C ARG A 44 16.02 8.33 3.14
N ALA A 45 17.03 7.48 3.29
CA ALA A 45 18.39 7.77 2.85
C ALA A 45 18.48 7.96 1.32
N ALA A 46 17.59 7.30 0.58
CA ALA A 46 17.46 7.49 -0.86
C ALA A 46 16.69 8.78 -1.26
N GLY A 47 16.28 9.61 -0.30
CA GLY A 47 15.47 10.80 -0.55
C GLY A 47 14.00 10.50 -0.84
N LEU A 48 13.53 9.29 -0.54
CA LEU A 48 12.18 8.84 -0.81
C LEU A 48 11.33 8.83 0.46
N ARG A 49 10.03 8.83 0.30
CA ARG A 49 9.04 8.83 1.37
C ARG A 49 8.43 7.45 1.54
N ALA A 50 8.56 6.84 2.72
CA ALA A 50 7.95 5.56 3.02
C ALA A 50 6.47 5.74 3.43
N VAL A 51 5.59 4.94 2.80
CA VAL A 51 4.17 4.85 3.12
C VAL A 51 3.87 3.41 3.52
N VAL A 52 3.52 3.19 4.78
CA VAL A 52 3.28 1.84 5.30
C VAL A 52 1.82 1.45 5.08
N ALA A 53 1.59 0.27 4.51
CA ALA A 53 0.26 -0.31 4.42
C ALA A 53 -0.30 -0.59 5.81
N ARG A 54 -1.53 -0.18 6.06
CA ARG A 54 -2.21 -0.36 7.35
C ARG A 54 -3.57 -1.00 7.15
N SER A 55 -4.06 -1.66 8.18
CA SER A 55 -5.43 -2.10 8.22
C SER A 55 -6.36 -0.87 8.28
N GLY A 56 -7.46 -0.92 7.56
CA GLY A 56 -8.45 0.14 7.51
C GLY A 56 -9.86 -0.43 7.53
N ALA A 57 -10.83 0.44 7.75
CA ALA A 57 -12.26 0.10 7.75
C ALA A 57 -12.91 0.27 6.36
N GLU A 58 -12.18 0.84 5.39
CA GLU A 58 -12.70 1.04 4.05
C GLU A 58 -12.96 -0.29 3.35
N PRO A 59 -14.09 -0.42 2.61
CA PRO A 59 -14.35 -1.60 1.80
C PRO A 59 -13.29 -1.81 0.73
N THR A 60 -12.98 -3.07 0.44
CA THR A 60 -11.98 -3.48 -0.54
C THR A 60 -12.55 -4.43 -1.59
N PRO A 61 -13.61 -4.04 -2.32
CA PRO A 61 -14.32 -4.97 -3.21
C PRO A 61 -13.46 -5.49 -4.36
N ALA A 62 -12.55 -4.70 -4.91
CA ALA A 62 -11.66 -5.14 -5.97
C ALA A 62 -10.61 -6.13 -5.45
N ALA A 63 -10.04 -5.87 -4.29
CA ALA A 63 -9.11 -6.80 -3.64
C ALA A 63 -9.80 -8.09 -3.22
N ASP A 64 -11.00 -8.01 -2.66
CA ASP A 64 -11.79 -9.17 -2.22
C ASP A 64 -12.16 -10.11 -3.37
N ALA A 65 -12.22 -9.59 -4.59
CA ALA A 65 -12.47 -10.39 -5.79
C ALA A 65 -11.26 -11.24 -6.23
N VAL A 66 -10.05 -10.90 -5.78
CA VAL A 66 -8.82 -11.58 -6.20
C VAL A 66 -8.06 -12.25 -5.05
N LEU A 67 -8.30 -11.83 -3.81
CA LEU A 67 -7.67 -12.41 -2.62
C LEU A 67 -8.63 -13.38 -1.93
N GLU A 68 -8.10 -14.53 -1.54
CA GLU A 68 -8.91 -15.53 -0.82
C GLU A 68 -9.27 -15.02 0.59
N PRO A 69 -10.55 -15.17 0.98
CA PRO A 69 -11.00 -14.77 2.31
C PRO A 69 -10.21 -15.47 3.42
N GLY A 70 -9.77 -14.72 4.42
CA GLY A 70 -9.09 -15.23 5.60
C GLY A 70 -7.61 -15.57 5.43
N LEU A 71 -7.05 -15.57 4.20
CA LEU A 71 -5.64 -15.85 3.97
C LEU A 71 -4.76 -14.60 4.02
N PHE A 72 -5.34 -13.44 3.80
CA PHE A 72 -4.60 -12.17 3.76
C PHE A 72 -5.08 -11.24 4.85
N PRO A 73 -4.17 -10.60 5.61
CA PRO A 73 -4.55 -9.58 6.57
C PRO A 73 -5.14 -8.34 5.87
N SER A 74 -5.99 -7.62 6.58
CA SER A 74 -6.70 -6.43 6.08
C SER A 74 -5.78 -5.39 5.41
N ARG A 75 -4.57 -5.19 5.93
CA ARG A 75 -3.58 -4.27 5.33
C ARG A 75 -3.22 -4.64 3.88
N LEU A 76 -3.19 -5.93 3.54
CA LEU A 76 -2.91 -6.38 2.17
C LEU A 76 -4.13 -6.23 1.26
N HIS A 77 -5.34 -6.40 1.78
CA HIS A 77 -6.56 -6.04 1.04
C HIS A 77 -6.56 -4.55 0.70
N GLN A 78 -6.21 -3.67 1.65
CA GLN A 78 -6.10 -2.23 1.40
C GLN A 78 -5.02 -1.91 0.36
N LEU A 79 -3.87 -2.57 0.42
CA LEU A 79 -2.78 -2.40 -0.55
C LEU A 79 -3.21 -2.81 -1.96
N VAL A 80 -3.81 -3.99 -2.11
CA VAL A 80 -4.27 -4.52 -3.40
C VAL A 80 -5.41 -3.66 -3.95
N GLU A 81 -6.34 -3.23 -3.12
CA GLU A 81 -7.42 -2.31 -3.51
C GLU A 81 -6.84 -1.00 -4.07
N ALA A 82 -5.88 -0.41 -3.37
CA ALA A 82 -5.23 0.81 -3.82
C ALA A 82 -4.49 0.62 -5.16
N ALA A 83 -3.87 -0.54 -5.35
CA ALA A 83 -3.22 -0.90 -6.62
C ALA A 83 -4.24 -1.05 -7.75
N LEU A 84 -5.31 -1.82 -7.53
CA LEU A 84 -6.34 -2.09 -8.53
C LEU A 84 -7.15 -0.85 -8.92
N THR A 85 -7.34 0.08 -7.99
CA THR A 85 -8.06 1.34 -8.24
C THR A 85 -7.17 2.46 -8.79
N GLY A 86 -5.90 2.18 -9.06
CA GLY A 86 -4.96 3.15 -9.66
C GLY A 86 -4.36 4.16 -8.68
N ARG A 87 -4.66 4.09 -7.40
CA ARG A 87 -4.12 5.03 -6.39
C ARG A 87 -2.61 4.92 -6.20
N LEU A 88 -1.99 3.82 -6.61
CA LEU A 88 -0.55 3.60 -6.53
C LEU A 88 0.18 3.79 -7.85
N ALA A 89 -0.50 4.22 -8.90
CA ALA A 89 0.05 4.31 -10.25
C ALA A 89 1.28 5.22 -10.36
N HIS A 90 1.40 6.22 -9.51
CA HIS A 90 2.50 7.18 -9.51
C HIS A 90 3.53 6.94 -8.39
N ALA A 91 3.34 5.93 -7.55
CA ALA A 91 4.32 5.58 -6.53
C ALA A 91 5.67 5.18 -7.17
N ALA A 92 6.76 5.47 -6.49
CA ALA A 92 8.10 5.10 -6.97
C ALA A 92 8.30 3.59 -6.99
N ALA A 93 7.78 2.89 -5.96
CA ALA A 93 7.85 1.44 -5.84
C ALA A 93 6.82 0.92 -4.83
N ILE A 94 6.55 -0.37 -4.92
CA ILE A 94 5.84 -1.15 -3.88
C ILE A 94 6.81 -2.23 -3.40
N VAL A 95 7.06 -2.29 -2.10
CA VAL A 95 7.98 -3.25 -1.49
C VAL A 95 7.23 -4.19 -0.55
N LEU A 96 7.28 -5.47 -0.87
CA LEU A 96 6.71 -6.52 -0.03
C LEU A 96 7.85 -7.42 0.47
N PRO A 97 8.08 -7.50 1.79
CA PRO A 97 9.14 -8.33 2.34
C PRO A 97 8.78 -9.82 2.24
N ARG A 98 9.78 -10.65 2.05
CA ARG A 98 9.60 -12.11 2.07
C ARG A 98 9.71 -12.68 3.49
N THR A 99 9.20 -11.96 4.47
CA THR A 99 9.25 -12.35 5.89
C THR A 99 7.98 -13.05 6.37
N SER A 100 6.91 -12.98 5.58
CA SER A 100 5.65 -13.68 5.86
C SER A 100 5.06 -14.27 4.58
N ASP A 101 4.32 -15.35 4.74
CA ASP A 101 3.64 -16.05 3.64
C ASP A 101 2.60 -15.14 2.93
N PRO A 102 1.74 -14.41 3.65
CA PRO A 102 0.79 -13.51 3.01
C PRO A 102 1.45 -12.40 2.17
N ASP A 103 2.54 -11.80 2.66
CA ASP A 103 3.27 -10.77 1.91
C ASP A 103 3.87 -11.33 0.63
N TYR A 104 4.49 -12.51 0.70
CA TYR A 104 5.06 -13.16 -0.47
C TYR A 104 3.98 -13.54 -1.50
N LYS A 105 2.86 -14.11 -1.05
CA LYS A 105 1.72 -14.43 -1.93
C LYS A 105 1.14 -13.16 -2.57
N CYS A 106 0.99 -12.10 -1.80
CA CYS A 106 0.53 -10.81 -2.30
C CYS A 106 1.46 -10.27 -3.41
N PHE A 107 2.78 -10.37 -3.23
CA PHE A 107 3.75 -10.03 -4.27
C PHE A 107 3.50 -10.83 -5.56
N LEU A 108 3.30 -12.15 -5.45
CA LEU A 108 3.04 -12.99 -6.63
C LEU A 108 1.75 -12.59 -7.34
N TYR A 109 0.70 -12.27 -6.58
CA TYR A 109 -0.59 -11.83 -7.14
C TYR A 109 -0.45 -10.48 -7.85
N LEU A 110 0.16 -9.50 -7.22
CA LEU A 110 0.39 -8.18 -7.84
C LEU A 110 1.24 -8.29 -9.11
N ARG A 111 2.30 -9.10 -9.07
CA ARG A 111 3.14 -9.36 -10.25
C ARG A 111 2.35 -10.00 -11.39
N GLU A 112 1.49 -10.95 -11.11
CA GLU A 112 0.66 -11.60 -12.13
C GLU A 112 -0.42 -10.67 -12.67
N LEU A 113 -1.06 -9.88 -11.81
CA LEU A 113 -2.03 -8.86 -12.23
C LEU A 113 -1.37 -7.82 -13.14
N LEU A 114 -0.17 -7.37 -12.81
CA LEU A 114 0.61 -6.47 -13.66
C LEU A 114 0.94 -7.10 -15.01
N ARG A 115 1.39 -8.35 -15.00
CA ARG A 115 1.70 -9.10 -16.22
C ARG A 115 0.49 -9.22 -17.16
N ARG A 116 -0.68 -9.41 -16.60
CA ARG A 116 -1.96 -9.47 -17.35
C ARG A 116 -2.49 -8.10 -17.75
N ARG A 117 -1.84 -7.03 -17.34
CA ARG A 117 -2.33 -5.66 -17.51
C ARG A 117 -3.75 -5.46 -16.94
N ALA A 118 -4.12 -6.26 -15.96
CA ALA A 118 -5.39 -6.15 -15.25
C ALA A 118 -5.42 -4.98 -14.27
N VAL A 119 -4.24 -4.42 -14.00
CA VAL A 119 -4.02 -3.26 -13.14
C VAL A 119 -3.53 -2.13 -14.02
N GLY A 120 -4.00 -0.92 -13.81
CA GLY A 120 -3.39 0.29 -14.39
C GLY A 120 -1.90 0.35 -14.08
N ALA A 121 -1.18 1.32 -14.61
CA ALA A 121 0.25 1.40 -14.43
C ALA A 121 0.65 1.26 -12.94
N LEU A 122 1.18 0.09 -12.57
CA LEU A 122 1.88 -0.08 -11.31
C LEU A 122 3.31 0.44 -11.47
N PRO A 123 3.93 0.93 -10.40
CA PRO A 123 5.36 1.26 -10.43
C PRO A 123 6.18 0.00 -10.72
N PRO A 124 7.34 0.16 -11.35
CA PRO A 124 8.24 -0.94 -11.71
C PRO A 124 8.76 -1.71 -10.49
#